data_f22b47ac8f33c9856ff1d28ea3e8696b
#
_entry.id   f22b47ac8f33c9856ff1d28ea3e8696b
#
_cell.length_a   1.000
_cell.length_b   1.000
_cell.length_c   1.000
_cell.angle_alpha   90.00
_cell.angle_beta   90.00
_cell.angle_gamma   90.00
#
_symmetry.space_group_name_H-M   'P 1'
#
loop_
_entity.id
_entity.type
_entity.pdbx_description
1 polymer ?
#
loop_
_entity_poly.entity_id
_entity_poly.type
_entity_poly.pdbx_seq_one_letter_code
_entity_poly.pdbx_strand_id
1 'polypeptide(L)'
;MALKKFKPVTPSQRQLVLVDRSALYRGKPVKGLTEGKSASGGRNNNGRITVRFRGGGHKQTYRMVDFKRRKFDVPATVERIEYDPNRTAFIALLKYEDGEQAYILAPQRLAEGDAVIASEHADVKPGNAMPMASMPVGTIVHNIELKIGKGGQIARSAGSYAQIVGRSEDYVILRLNSGEQRLAHGRCMASVGAVSNPDHMNTTIGKAGRSRWFGRKPHNRGVTMNPIDHPHGGGEGRTSGGRHPVTPWGLPTKGKKTRKNKSTTKFIVSSRHKRKK
;
A
#
# COMPACT_ATOMS: atom_id res chain seq x y z
N MET A 1 12.22 -12.29 1.49
CA MET A 1 13.02 -12.06 0.27
C MET A 1 14.30 -11.38 0.68
N ALA A 2 15.40 -11.62 -0.05
CA ALA A 2 16.68 -11.03 0.29
C ALA A 2 16.80 -9.59 -0.24
N LEU A 3 17.55 -8.75 0.47
CA LEU A 3 17.97 -7.45 -0.01
C LEU A 3 19.26 -7.58 -0.81
N LYS A 4 19.28 -7.01 -2.01
CA LYS A 4 20.46 -6.96 -2.87
C LYS A 4 21.26 -5.69 -2.59
N LYS A 5 22.47 -5.84 -2.07
CA LYS A 5 23.47 -4.78 -1.94
C LYS A 5 24.39 -4.79 -3.14
N PHE A 6 24.98 -3.66 -3.47
CA PHE A 6 25.88 -3.49 -4.60
C PHE A 6 27.29 -3.13 -4.12
N LYS A 7 28.32 -3.51 -4.91
CA LYS A 7 29.68 -3.08 -4.65
C LYS A 7 29.78 -1.55 -4.74
N PRO A 8 30.50 -0.88 -3.83
CA PRO A 8 30.58 0.60 -3.76
C PRO A 8 31.50 1.19 -4.82
N VAL A 9 31.34 0.82 -6.07
CA VAL A 9 32.19 1.23 -7.18
C VAL A 9 31.93 2.69 -7.59
N THR A 10 30.67 3.15 -7.45
CA THR A 10 30.28 4.53 -7.78
C THR A 10 29.51 5.16 -6.62
N PRO A 11 29.47 6.51 -6.50
CA PRO A 11 28.69 7.19 -5.45
C PRO A 11 27.24 6.74 -5.39
N SER A 12 26.61 6.48 -6.54
CA SER A 12 25.20 6.04 -6.62
C SER A 12 24.98 4.60 -6.18
N GLN A 13 26.01 3.75 -6.21
CA GLN A 13 25.95 2.35 -5.79
C GLN A 13 26.35 2.14 -4.33
N ARG A 14 27.11 3.08 -3.74
CA ARG A 14 27.64 2.97 -2.37
C ARG A 14 26.55 2.70 -1.33
N GLN A 15 25.40 3.32 -1.46
CA GLN A 15 24.28 3.18 -0.52
C GLN A 15 23.06 2.49 -1.15
N LEU A 16 23.22 1.91 -2.34
CA LEU A 16 22.12 1.29 -3.04
C LEU A 16 21.77 -0.05 -2.40
N VAL A 17 20.51 -0.16 -1.96
CA VAL A 17 19.93 -1.41 -1.45
C VAL A 17 18.56 -1.60 -2.13
N LEU A 18 18.39 -2.68 -2.84
CA LEU A 18 17.13 -3.00 -3.54
C LEU A 18 16.62 -4.35 -3.08
N VAL A 19 15.31 -4.58 -3.26
CA VAL A 19 14.73 -5.91 -3.10
C VAL A 19 15.22 -6.80 -4.24
N ASP A 20 15.64 -8.01 -3.91
CA ASP A 20 15.94 -9.01 -4.92
C ASP A 20 14.63 -9.50 -5.58
N ARG A 21 14.63 -9.51 -6.89
CA ARG A 21 13.50 -9.91 -7.73
C ARG A 21 13.82 -11.11 -8.61
N SER A 22 14.90 -11.83 -8.31
CA SER A 22 15.37 -12.96 -9.11
C SER A 22 14.33 -14.08 -9.18
N ALA A 23 13.59 -14.31 -8.10
CA ALA A 23 12.54 -15.31 -8.00
C ALA A 23 11.20 -14.90 -8.63
N LEU A 24 11.06 -13.68 -9.15
CA LEU A 24 9.82 -13.22 -9.78
C LEU A 24 9.85 -13.48 -11.28
N TYR A 25 8.69 -13.71 -11.84
CA TYR A 25 8.50 -13.82 -13.27
C TYR A 25 9.01 -12.55 -14.00
N ARG A 26 9.82 -12.73 -15.04
CA ARG A 26 10.49 -11.63 -15.78
C ARG A 26 9.84 -11.29 -17.09
N GLY A 27 8.83 -12.06 -17.51
CA GLY A 27 8.13 -11.86 -18.76
C GLY A 27 7.15 -10.68 -18.74
N LYS A 28 6.38 -10.57 -19.81
CA LYS A 28 5.34 -9.53 -19.95
C LYS A 28 4.10 -9.93 -19.15
N PRO A 29 3.37 -8.94 -18.57
CA PRO A 29 2.09 -9.21 -17.92
C PRO A 29 1.04 -9.67 -18.94
N VAL A 30 -0.03 -10.26 -18.47
CA VAL A 30 -1.17 -10.66 -19.31
C VAL A 30 -1.80 -9.42 -19.92
N LYS A 31 -1.84 -9.35 -21.27
CA LYS A 31 -2.29 -8.15 -22.01
C LYS A 31 -3.75 -7.79 -21.66
N GLY A 32 -4.65 -8.78 -21.59
CA GLY A 32 -6.06 -8.57 -21.26
C GLY A 32 -6.33 -8.04 -19.85
N LEU A 33 -5.35 -8.22 -18.93
CA LEU A 33 -5.43 -7.73 -17.54
C LEU A 33 -4.60 -6.45 -17.32
N THR A 34 -4.27 -5.71 -18.39
CA THR A 34 -3.47 -4.49 -18.29
C THR A 34 -4.09 -3.34 -19.05
N GLU A 35 -3.97 -2.15 -18.48
CA GLU A 35 -4.44 -0.90 -19.07
C GLU A 35 -3.32 0.12 -19.16
N GLY A 36 -3.40 1.01 -20.15
CA GLY A 36 -2.53 2.16 -20.25
C GLY A 36 -2.75 3.12 -19.08
N LYS A 37 -1.66 3.59 -18.48
CA LYS A 37 -1.73 4.55 -17.37
C LYS A 37 -1.09 5.88 -17.76
N SER A 38 -1.91 6.92 -17.90
CA SER A 38 -1.43 8.30 -18.02
C SER A 38 -1.06 8.89 -16.66
N ALA A 39 -0.03 9.75 -16.62
CA ALA A 39 0.40 10.42 -15.41
C ALA A 39 -0.29 11.79 -15.28
N SER A 40 -1.09 12.00 -14.23
CA SER A 40 -1.77 13.28 -13.97
C SER A 40 -0.83 14.40 -13.50
N GLY A 41 0.43 14.09 -13.16
CA GLY A 41 1.37 15.05 -12.62
C GLY A 41 0.95 15.72 -11.31
N GLY A 42 0.09 15.07 -10.54
CA GLY A 42 -0.46 15.61 -9.29
C GLY A 42 -1.61 16.58 -9.47
N ARG A 43 -2.22 16.66 -10.68
CA ARG A 43 -3.39 17.50 -10.98
C ARG A 43 -4.69 16.72 -10.71
N ASN A 44 -5.71 17.46 -10.30
CA ASN A 44 -7.08 16.94 -10.18
C ASN A 44 -7.84 17.07 -11.53
N ASN A 45 -9.14 16.77 -11.52
CA ASN A 45 -10.02 16.90 -12.68
C ASN A 45 -10.12 18.34 -13.23
N ASN A 46 -9.90 19.37 -12.38
CA ASN A 46 -9.89 20.77 -12.77
C ASN A 46 -8.50 21.27 -13.20
N GLY A 47 -7.52 20.39 -13.39
CA GLY A 47 -6.16 20.73 -13.78
C GLY A 47 -5.30 21.39 -12.68
N ARG A 48 -5.84 21.60 -11.47
CA ARG A 48 -5.12 22.24 -10.36
C ARG A 48 -4.22 21.23 -9.64
N ILE A 49 -3.04 21.66 -9.21
CA ILE A 49 -2.10 20.85 -8.46
C ILE A 49 -2.65 20.61 -7.04
N THR A 50 -3.06 19.38 -6.76
CA THR A 50 -3.51 18.95 -5.43
C THR A 50 -2.44 18.17 -4.68
N VAL A 51 -1.50 17.52 -5.40
CA VAL A 51 -0.34 16.84 -4.85
C VAL A 51 0.91 17.41 -5.50
N ARG A 52 1.66 18.22 -4.72
CA ARG A 52 2.90 18.86 -5.20
C ARG A 52 4.02 17.84 -5.41
N PHE A 53 5.02 18.23 -6.19
CA PHE A 53 6.25 17.47 -6.43
C PHE A 53 6.01 16.08 -7.05
N ARG A 54 4.98 15.95 -7.88
CA ARG A 54 4.69 14.77 -8.69
C ARG A 54 4.80 15.11 -10.17
N GLY A 55 5.23 14.13 -10.95
CA GLY A 55 5.29 14.24 -12.41
C GLY A 55 6.59 13.69 -12.98
N GLY A 56 6.59 13.48 -14.29
CA GLY A 56 7.63 12.72 -14.97
C GLY A 56 7.62 11.25 -14.54
N GLY A 57 8.77 10.62 -14.62
CA GLY A 57 8.93 9.22 -14.26
C GLY A 57 8.74 8.27 -15.45
N HIS A 58 9.05 7.01 -15.21
CA HIS A 58 8.96 5.98 -16.23
C HIS A 58 7.49 5.66 -16.56
N LYS A 59 7.18 5.45 -17.84
CA LYS A 59 5.85 5.01 -18.29
C LYS A 59 5.49 3.67 -17.63
N GLN A 60 4.29 3.58 -17.10
CA GLN A 60 3.81 2.39 -16.40
C GLN A 60 2.49 1.92 -17.01
N THR A 61 2.34 0.60 -17.08
CA THR A 61 1.08 -0.06 -17.41
C THR A 61 0.40 -0.46 -16.10
N TYR A 62 -0.88 -0.17 -15.96
CA TYR A 62 -1.65 -0.58 -14.79
C TYR A 62 -2.03 -2.06 -14.92
N ARG A 63 -1.99 -2.82 -13.82
CA ARG A 63 -2.49 -4.19 -13.71
C ARG A 63 -3.82 -4.17 -13.00
N MET A 64 -4.83 -4.75 -13.63
CA MET A 64 -6.14 -4.94 -13.02
C MET A 64 -6.04 -6.05 -11.98
N VAL A 65 -6.08 -5.67 -10.70
CA VAL A 65 -6.00 -6.60 -9.58
C VAL A 65 -7.38 -6.77 -8.98
N ASP A 66 -7.79 -8.01 -8.80
CA ASP A 66 -9.05 -8.34 -8.13
C ASP A 66 -8.92 -8.11 -6.62
N PHE A 67 -9.45 -6.96 -6.17
CA PHE A 67 -9.56 -6.63 -4.75
C PHE A 67 -10.85 -7.13 -4.12
N LYS A 68 -11.79 -7.64 -4.91
CA LYS A 68 -13.13 -8.03 -4.45
C LYS A 68 -13.23 -9.51 -4.15
N ARG A 69 -12.48 -10.34 -4.89
CA ARG A 69 -12.48 -11.80 -4.75
C ARG A 69 -13.91 -12.38 -4.79
N ARG A 70 -14.68 -12.00 -5.83
CA ARG A 70 -16.09 -12.36 -5.95
C ARG A 70 -16.36 -13.72 -6.58
N LYS A 71 -15.37 -14.35 -7.16
CA LYS A 71 -15.50 -15.69 -7.75
C LYS A 71 -15.43 -16.70 -6.60
N PHE A 72 -16.61 -16.97 -6.02
CA PHE A 72 -16.74 -17.86 -4.87
C PHE A 72 -16.74 -19.32 -5.30
N ASP A 73 -16.19 -20.16 -4.42
CA ASP A 73 -16.19 -21.62 -4.49
C ASP A 73 -15.54 -22.22 -5.74
N VAL A 74 -14.83 -21.41 -6.53
CA VAL A 74 -14.04 -21.86 -7.68
C VAL A 74 -12.57 -21.82 -7.29
N PRO A 75 -11.88 -22.98 -7.24
CA PRO A 75 -10.46 -23.03 -6.95
C PRO A 75 -9.65 -22.44 -8.12
N ALA A 76 -8.53 -21.84 -7.78
CA ALA A 76 -7.57 -21.30 -8.72
C ALA A 76 -6.16 -21.70 -8.33
N THR A 77 -5.30 -21.96 -9.31
CA THR A 77 -3.88 -22.25 -9.11
C THR A 77 -3.04 -21.01 -9.37
N VAL A 78 -2.04 -20.77 -8.54
CA VAL A 78 -1.05 -19.70 -8.73
C VAL A 78 -0.15 -20.09 -9.91
N GLU A 79 -0.27 -19.39 -11.02
CA GLU A 79 0.54 -19.65 -12.22
C GLU A 79 1.95 -19.06 -12.05
N ARG A 80 2.05 -17.82 -11.54
CA ARG A 80 3.32 -17.12 -11.32
C ARG A 80 3.17 -15.92 -10.42
N ILE A 81 4.29 -15.43 -9.88
CA ILE A 81 4.35 -14.19 -9.08
C ILE A 81 5.09 -13.11 -9.87
N GLU A 82 4.49 -11.93 -9.98
CA GLU A 82 4.98 -10.83 -10.82
C GLU A 82 5.29 -9.56 -10.01
N TYR A 83 6.22 -8.78 -10.54
CA TYR A 83 6.46 -7.40 -10.10
C TYR A 83 5.43 -6.44 -10.71
N ASP A 84 4.81 -5.61 -9.88
CA ASP A 84 3.94 -4.52 -10.34
C ASP A 84 4.56 -3.15 -10.04
N PRO A 85 4.84 -2.31 -11.05
CA PRO A 85 5.40 -0.97 -10.84
C PRO A 85 4.41 0.03 -10.20
N ASN A 86 3.13 -0.33 -10.10
CA ASN A 86 2.09 0.55 -9.56
C ASN A 86 1.91 0.43 -8.05
N ARG A 87 2.48 -0.63 -7.45
CA ARG A 87 2.37 -0.90 -6.02
C ARG A 87 3.68 -1.44 -5.47
N THR A 88 3.79 -1.43 -4.15
CA THR A 88 4.99 -1.92 -3.45
C THR A 88 4.95 -3.43 -3.22
N ALA A 89 3.75 -4.02 -3.17
CA ALA A 89 3.51 -5.45 -3.08
C ALA A 89 3.72 -6.15 -4.42
N PHE A 90 4.03 -7.44 -4.41
CA PHE A 90 3.97 -8.28 -5.58
C PHE A 90 2.54 -8.72 -5.85
N ILE A 91 2.27 -9.17 -7.07
CA ILE A 91 0.99 -9.72 -7.50
C ILE A 91 1.18 -11.16 -7.93
N ALA A 92 0.17 -11.99 -7.72
CA ALA A 92 0.11 -13.35 -8.21
C ALA A 92 -0.92 -13.45 -9.33
N LEU A 93 -0.56 -14.11 -10.41
CA LEU A 93 -1.48 -14.47 -11.46
C LEU A 93 -2.13 -15.80 -11.08
N LEU A 94 -3.44 -15.79 -10.97
CA LEU A 94 -4.27 -16.98 -10.75
C LEU A 94 -4.84 -17.45 -12.07
N LYS A 95 -4.90 -18.77 -12.24
CA LYS A 95 -5.66 -19.47 -13.27
C LYS A 95 -6.75 -20.29 -12.59
N TYR A 96 -7.99 -19.93 -12.84
CA TYR A 96 -9.15 -20.66 -12.34
C TYR A 96 -9.39 -21.95 -13.17
N GLU A 97 -10.12 -22.90 -12.62
CA GLU A 97 -10.45 -24.16 -13.30
C GLU A 97 -11.22 -23.94 -14.61
N ASP A 98 -12.02 -22.89 -14.70
CA ASP A 98 -12.75 -22.50 -15.92
C ASP A 98 -11.86 -21.79 -16.97
N GLY A 99 -10.55 -21.66 -16.70
CA GLY A 99 -9.57 -21.04 -17.59
C GLY A 99 -9.47 -19.52 -17.48
N GLU A 100 -10.31 -18.85 -16.69
CA GLU A 100 -10.21 -17.40 -16.44
C GLU A 100 -8.92 -17.09 -15.66
N GLN A 101 -8.29 -15.97 -16.00
CA GLN A 101 -7.12 -15.48 -15.28
C GLN A 101 -7.44 -14.20 -14.51
N ALA A 102 -6.88 -14.05 -13.30
CA ALA A 102 -7.00 -12.84 -12.51
C ALA A 102 -5.71 -12.54 -11.73
N TYR A 103 -5.39 -11.27 -11.53
CA TYR A 103 -4.33 -10.88 -10.59
C TYR A 103 -4.89 -10.67 -9.19
N ILE A 104 -4.15 -11.16 -8.19
CA ILE A 104 -4.38 -10.86 -6.78
C ILE A 104 -3.14 -10.24 -6.14
N LEU A 105 -3.28 -9.64 -4.95
CA LEU A 105 -2.10 -9.32 -4.13
C LEU A 105 -1.48 -10.64 -3.66
N ALA A 106 -0.18 -10.81 -3.91
CA ALA A 106 0.52 -11.98 -3.42
C ALA A 106 0.76 -11.83 -1.91
N PRO A 107 0.28 -12.74 -1.05
CA PRO A 107 0.69 -12.80 0.34
C PRO A 107 2.11 -13.36 0.48
N GLN A 108 2.69 -13.21 1.67
CA GLN A 108 3.92 -13.90 2.04
C GLN A 108 3.69 -15.42 2.04
N ARG A 109 4.71 -16.17 1.66
CA ARG A 109 4.72 -17.65 1.60
C ARG A 109 3.80 -18.26 0.53
N LEU A 110 3.19 -17.48 -0.34
CA LEU A 110 2.53 -17.99 -1.52
C LEU A 110 3.58 -18.38 -2.56
N ALA A 111 3.47 -19.58 -3.11
CA ALA A 111 4.35 -20.10 -4.14
C ALA A 111 3.58 -20.37 -5.45
N GLU A 112 4.33 -20.57 -6.53
CA GLU A 112 3.78 -21.04 -7.80
C GLU A 112 3.31 -22.48 -7.63
N GLY A 113 2.12 -22.80 -8.15
CA GLY A 113 1.45 -24.09 -8.00
C GLY A 113 0.51 -24.18 -6.79
N ASP A 114 0.55 -23.22 -5.85
CA ASP A 114 -0.39 -23.22 -4.71
C ASP A 114 -1.83 -23.05 -5.17
N ALA A 115 -2.74 -23.79 -4.52
CA ALA A 115 -4.18 -23.61 -4.72
C ALA A 115 -4.73 -22.50 -3.84
N VAL A 116 -5.57 -21.65 -4.41
CA VAL A 116 -6.18 -20.48 -3.73
C VAL A 116 -7.67 -20.42 -4.06
N ILE A 117 -8.50 -20.23 -3.04
CA ILE A 117 -9.96 -20.15 -3.19
C ILE A 117 -10.53 -18.93 -2.46
N ALA A 118 -11.65 -18.41 -2.94
CA ALA A 118 -12.49 -17.48 -2.22
C ALA A 118 -13.79 -18.21 -1.84
N SER A 119 -14.00 -18.48 -0.57
CA SER A 119 -15.16 -19.22 -0.07
C SER A 119 -15.47 -18.83 1.37
N GLU A 120 -16.70 -19.04 1.79
CA GLU A 120 -17.11 -18.84 3.18
C GLU A 120 -16.49 -19.87 4.12
N HIS A 121 -16.19 -21.06 3.60
CA HIS A 121 -15.64 -22.21 4.34
C HIS A 121 -14.22 -22.60 3.92
N ALA A 122 -13.48 -21.66 3.31
CA ALA A 122 -12.12 -21.93 2.89
C ALA A 122 -11.18 -22.19 4.11
N ASP A 123 -10.16 -23.01 3.90
CA ASP A 123 -9.08 -23.19 4.88
C ASP A 123 -8.32 -21.89 5.14
N VAL A 124 -7.77 -21.72 6.34
CA VAL A 124 -6.95 -20.56 6.73
C VAL A 124 -5.54 -20.72 6.13
N LYS A 125 -5.45 -20.74 4.81
CA LYS A 125 -4.18 -20.79 4.04
C LYS A 125 -3.87 -19.44 3.40
N PRO A 126 -2.58 -19.05 3.26
CA PRO A 126 -2.21 -17.80 2.61
C PRO A 126 -2.80 -17.67 1.21
N GLY A 127 -3.46 -16.55 0.91
CA GLY A 127 -4.09 -16.29 -0.39
C GLY A 127 -5.59 -16.61 -0.46
N ASN A 128 -6.11 -17.47 0.40
CA ASN A 128 -7.54 -17.71 0.49
C ASN A 128 -8.26 -16.46 0.97
N ALA A 129 -9.47 -16.24 0.48
CA ALA A 129 -10.31 -15.11 0.86
C ALA A 129 -11.63 -15.60 1.42
N MET A 130 -12.06 -15.02 2.54
CA MET A 130 -13.33 -15.38 3.18
C MET A 130 -13.88 -14.19 3.96
N PRO A 131 -15.17 -14.23 4.36
CA PRO A 131 -15.72 -13.28 5.31
C PRO A 131 -14.96 -13.33 6.64
N MET A 132 -14.71 -12.17 7.24
CA MET A 132 -13.93 -12.11 8.49
C MET A 132 -14.63 -12.80 9.67
N ALA A 133 -15.95 -12.96 9.62
CA ALA A 133 -16.71 -13.72 10.62
C ALA A 133 -16.34 -15.20 10.62
N SER A 134 -15.97 -15.79 9.49
CA SER A 134 -15.58 -17.19 9.36
C SER A 134 -14.13 -17.47 9.81
N MET A 135 -13.30 -16.41 9.94
CA MET A 135 -11.89 -16.57 10.29
C MET A 135 -11.68 -16.72 11.80
N PRO A 136 -10.80 -17.59 12.27
CA PRO A 136 -10.42 -17.69 13.69
C PRO A 136 -9.82 -16.39 14.24
N VAL A 137 -10.00 -16.14 15.53
CA VAL A 137 -9.29 -15.07 16.24
C VAL A 137 -7.78 -15.38 16.24
N GLY A 138 -6.98 -14.34 16.06
CA GLY A 138 -5.53 -14.47 15.89
C GLY A 138 -5.06 -14.48 14.43
N THR A 139 -5.97 -14.75 13.48
CA THR A 139 -5.62 -14.83 12.06
C THR A 139 -5.05 -13.50 11.55
N ILE A 140 -3.95 -13.61 10.81
CA ILE A 140 -3.35 -12.49 10.09
C ILE A 140 -4.01 -12.36 8.72
N VAL A 141 -4.47 -11.16 8.39
CA VAL A 141 -5.24 -10.88 7.16
C VAL A 141 -4.74 -9.64 6.45
N HIS A 142 -4.98 -9.58 5.15
CA HIS A 142 -4.71 -8.43 4.29
C HIS A 142 -5.87 -8.20 3.31
N ASN A 143 -5.77 -7.19 2.45
CA ASN A 143 -6.81 -6.85 1.46
C ASN A 143 -8.22 -6.77 2.07
N ILE A 144 -8.34 -6.06 3.18
CA ILE A 144 -9.52 -6.05 4.03
C ILE A 144 -10.55 -5.06 3.50
N GLU A 145 -11.79 -5.49 3.37
CA GLU A 145 -12.93 -4.62 3.08
C GLU A 145 -13.37 -3.82 4.31
N LEU A 146 -13.88 -2.62 4.06
CA LEU A 146 -14.53 -1.78 5.08
C LEU A 146 -16.05 -1.64 4.89
N LYS A 147 -16.53 -1.97 3.70
CA LYS A 147 -17.94 -2.03 3.33
C LYS A 147 -18.13 -3.27 2.49
N ILE A 148 -19.17 -4.01 2.76
CA ILE A 148 -19.49 -5.27 2.10
C ILE A 148 -19.52 -5.07 0.57
N GLY A 149 -18.78 -5.90 -0.16
CA GLY A 149 -18.73 -5.93 -1.62
C GLY A 149 -18.00 -4.75 -2.29
N LYS A 150 -17.41 -3.81 -1.52
CA LYS A 150 -16.66 -2.69 -2.08
C LYS A 150 -15.27 -3.08 -2.59
N GLY A 151 -14.72 -4.17 -2.08
CA GLY A 151 -13.35 -4.61 -2.32
C GLY A 151 -12.38 -4.11 -1.25
N GLY A 152 -11.25 -4.77 -1.14
CA GLY A 152 -10.24 -4.51 -0.10
C GLY A 152 -9.69 -3.09 -0.15
N GLN A 153 -9.59 -2.46 1.00
CA GLN A 153 -9.13 -1.07 1.16
C GLN A 153 -7.96 -0.93 2.14
N ILE A 154 -7.85 -1.81 3.12
CA ILE A 154 -6.82 -1.78 4.16
C ILE A 154 -5.83 -2.93 3.95
N ALA A 155 -4.59 -2.75 4.43
CA ALA A 155 -3.52 -3.73 4.38
C ALA A 155 -3.24 -4.26 2.95
N ARG A 156 -2.90 -3.35 2.01
CA ARG A 156 -2.60 -3.67 0.62
C ARG A 156 -1.15 -3.34 0.20
N SER A 157 -0.43 -2.60 1.04
CA SER A 157 0.97 -2.25 0.76
C SER A 157 1.91 -3.38 1.16
N ALA A 158 3.13 -3.37 0.62
CA ALA A 158 4.17 -4.35 0.97
C ALA A 158 4.33 -4.54 2.48
N GLY A 159 4.37 -5.78 2.93
CA GLY A 159 4.54 -6.15 4.33
C GLY A 159 3.40 -5.77 5.27
N SER A 160 2.32 -5.14 4.78
CA SER A 160 1.21 -4.74 5.64
C SER A 160 0.27 -5.91 5.94
N TYR A 161 -0.35 -5.86 7.11
CA TYR A 161 -1.32 -6.82 7.59
C TYR A 161 -2.22 -6.20 8.65
N ALA A 162 -3.27 -6.90 9.02
CA ALA A 162 -4.00 -6.69 10.25
C ALA A 162 -4.22 -8.05 10.92
N GLN A 163 -4.47 -8.04 12.23
CA GLN A 163 -4.76 -9.23 13.00
C GLN A 163 -6.18 -9.16 13.52
N ILE A 164 -6.93 -10.23 13.41
CA ILE A 164 -8.23 -10.41 14.06
C ILE A 164 -7.97 -10.63 15.55
N VAL A 165 -8.44 -9.71 16.40
CA VAL A 165 -8.20 -9.74 17.85
C VAL A 165 -9.40 -10.24 18.61
N GLY A 166 -10.60 -10.04 18.06
CA GLY A 166 -11.84 -10.45 18.68
C GLY A 166 -13.06 -10.22 17.78
N ARG A 167 -14.21 -10.65 18.27
CA ARG A 167 -15.51 -10.45 17.61
C ARG A 167 -16.48 -9.82 18.61
N SER A 168 -17.39 -9.01 18.12
CA SER A 168 -18.46 -8.39 18.89
C SER A 168 -19.69 -8.29 17.99
N GLU A 169 -20.72 -9.09 18.25
CA GLU A 169 -21.94 -9.16 17.43
C GLU A 169 -21.60 -9.31 15.93
N ASP A 170 -22.07 -8.37 15.10
CA ASP A 170 -21.82 -8.34 13.66
C ASP A 170 -20.43 -7.83 13.27
N TYR A 171 -19.60 -7.42 14.24
CA TYR A 171 -18.32 -6.79 13.96
C TYR A 171 -17.14 -7.63 14.42
N VAL A 172 -16.06 -7.50 13.66
CA VAL A 172 -14.75 -8.06 13.98
C VAL A 172 -13.81 -6.93 14.39
N ILE A 173 -13.07 -7.14 15.47
CA ILE A 173 -12.05 -6.20 15.97
C ILE A 173 -10.73 -6.51 15.27
N LEU A 174 -10.25 -5.57 14.47
CA LEU A 174 -8.99 -5.65 13.75
C LEU A 174 -7.92 -4.79 14.42
N ARG A 175 -6.76 -5.37 14.73
CA ARG A 175 -5.56 -4.63 15.10
C ARG A 175 -4.73 -4.38 13.84
N LEU A 176 -4.65 -3.12 13.43
CA LEU A 176 -3.88 -2.70 12.27
C LEU A 176 -2.39 -2.64 12.58
N ASN A 177 -1.55 -2.65 11.53
CA ASN A 177 -0.09 -2.52 11.65
C ASN A 177 0.36 -1.23 12.38
N SER A 178 -0.47 -0.19 12.38
CA SER A 178 -0.24 1.05 13.15
C SER A 178 -0.49 0.93 14.66
N GLY A 179 -1.05 -0.20 15.12
CA GLY A 179 -1.51 -0.42 16.50
C GLY A 179 -2.95 0.07 16.76
N GLU A 180 -3.60 0.75 15.82
CA GLU A 180 -5.02 1.11 15.92
C GLU A 180 -5.89 -0.15 15.93
N GLN A 181 -6.85 -0.21 16.86
CA GLN A 181 -7.90 -1.23 16.87
C GLN A 181 -9.17 -0.65 16.26
N ARG A 182 -9.72 -1.37 15.29
CA ARG A 182 -10.85 -0.91 14.50
C ARG A 182 -11.88 -2.02 14.28
N LEU A 183 -13.15 -1.62 14.32
CA LEU A 183 -14.27 -2.47 13.93
C LEU A 183 -14.39 -2.53 12.40
N ALA A 184 -14.65 -3.73 11.90
CA ALA A 184 -15.10 -3.98 10.53
C ALA A 184 -16.24 -5.00 10.59
N HIS A 185 -17.23 -4.86 9.71
CA HIS A 185 -18.37 -5.79 9.70
C HIS A 185 -17.89 -7.20 9.36
N GLY A 186 -18.40 -8.23 10.04
CA GLY A 186 -17.97 -9.62 9.89
C GLY A 186 -18.16 -10.19 8.47
N ARG A 187 -19.20 -9.74 7.75
CA ARG A 187 -19.45 -10.12 6.34
C ARG A 187 -18.49 -9.46 5.34
N CYS A 188 -17.65 -8.50 5.76
CA CYS A 188 -16.61 -7.95 4.90
C CYS A 188 -15.54 -9.00 4.61
N MET A 189 -15.12 -9.07 3.35
CA MET A 189 -14.09 -10.01 2.89
C MET A 189 -12.70 -9.56 3.30
N ALA A 190 -11.85 -10.53 3.58
CA ALA A 190 -10.40 -10.34 3.74
C ALA A 190 -9.65 -11.54 3.16
N SER A 191 -8.38 -11.35 2.82
CA SER A 191 -7.50 -12.43 2.39
C SER A 191 -6.54 -12.83 3.52
N VAL A 192 -6.32 -14.12 3.69
CA VAL A 192 -5.46 -14.68 4.73
C VAL A 192 -3.99 -14.41 4.42
N GLY A 193 -3.21 -14.08 5.45
CA GLY A 193 -1.77 -13.82 5.38
C GLY A 193 -1.39 -12.34 5.38
N ALA A 194 -0.10 -12.06 5.48
CA ALA A 194 0.47 -10.73 5.32
C ALA A 194 0.88 -10.48 3.86
N VAL A 195 0.86 -9.24 3.40
CA VAL A 195 1.26 -8.87 2.04
C VAL A 195 2.75 -9.14 1.81
N SER A 196 3.11 -9.60 0.63
CA SER A 196 4.49 -9.86 0.19
C SER A 196 5.41 -8.65 0.30
N ASN A 197 6.72 -8.87 0.11
CA ASN A 197 7.75 -7.86 0.02
C ASN A 197 7.94 -6.99 1.30
N PRO A 198 8.05 -7.58 2.51
CA PRO A 198 8.19 -6.83 3.75
C PRO A 198 9.46 -5.95 3.78
N ASP A 199 10.52 -6.38 3.09
CA ASP A 199 11.79 -5.66 3.02
C ASP A 199 11.79 -4.41 2.14
N HIS A 200 10.65 -4.09 1.50
CA HIS A 200 10.53 -2.87 0.70
C HIS A 200 10.86 -1.60 1.50
N MET A 201 10.52 -1.58 2.78
CA MET A 201 10.83 -0.46 3.68
C MET A 201 12.33 -0.25 3.91
N ASN A 202 13.13 -1.31 3.77
CA ASN A 202 14.58 -1.32 3.98
C ASN A 202 15.37 -0.94 2.72
N THR A 203 14.69 -0.55 1.63
CA THR A 203 15.34 -0.17 0.37
C THR A 203 15.89 1.24 0.41
N THR A 204 17.07 1.41 -0.17
CA THR A 204 17.72 2.71 -0.36
C THR A 204 17.97 2.94 -1.84
N ILE A 205 17.43 4.03 -2.39
CA ILE A 205 17.46 4.30 -3.83
C ILE A 205 18.80 4.82 -4.37
N GLY A 206 19.72 5.24 -3.50
CA GLY A 206 21.11 5.57 -3.77
C GLY A 206 21.37 6.88 -4.53
N LYS A 207 20.45 7.40 -5.34
CA LYS A 207 20.61 8.65 -6.09
C LYS A 207 19.30 9.39 -6.32
N ALA A 208 19.36 10.72 -6.44
CA ALA A 208 18.21 11.58 -6.70
C ALA A 208 17.52 11.27 -8.06
N GLY A 209 18.32 10.93 -9.09
CA GLY A 209 17.78 10.54 -10.39
C GLY A 209 16.85 9.34 -10.34
N ARG A 210 17.06 8.38 -9.43
CA ARG A 210 16.16 7.24 -9.25
C ARG A 210 14.80 7.68 -8.66
N SER A 211 14.78 8.68 -7.77
CA SER A 211 13.53 9.31 -7.32
C SER A 211 12.75 9.93 -8.48
N ARG A 212 13.48 10.53 -9.45
CA ARG A 212 12.86 11.08 -10.67
C ARG A 212 12.22 9.99 -11.53
N TRP A 213 12.83 8.82 -11.63
CA TRP A 213 12.24 7.67 -12.33
C TRP A 213 10.91 7.21 -11.73
N PHE A 214 10.74 7.37 -10.41
CA PHE A 214 9.47 7.10 -9.72
C PHE A 214 8.45 8.26 -9.80
N GLY A 215 8.72 9.29 -10.60
CA GLY A 215 7.82 10.44 -10.75
C GLY A 215 7.83 11.39 -9.57
N ARG A 216 8.86 11.38 -8.74
CA ARG A 216 9.06 12.32 -7.64
C ARG A 216 9.93 13.46 -8.08
N LYS A 217 9.43 14.70 -8.00
CA LYS A 217 10.19 15.93 -8.24
C LYS A 217 10.91 16.37 -6.97
N PRO A 218 11.98 17.18 -7.07
CA PRO A 218 12.64 17.77 -5.91
C PRO A 218 11.68 18.53 -5.02
N HIS A 219 11.92 18.49 -3.72
CA HIS A 219 11.11 19.19 -2.72
C HIS A 219 11.87 20.38 -2.15
N ASN A 220 11.38 21.59 -2.39
CA ASN A 220 11.94 22.80 -1.82
C ASN A 220 11.38 23.04 -0.41
N ARG A 221 12.25 23.46 0.51
CA ARG A 221 11.86 23.85 1.86
C ARG A 221 11.21 25.23 1.83
N GLY A 222 10.22 25.48 2.70
CA GLY A 222 9.56 26.77 2.80
C GLY A 222 10.50 27.96 3.07
N VAL A 223 11.58 27.73 3.83
CA VAL A 223 12.60 28.76 4.11
C VAL A 223 13.42 29.22 2.91
N THR A 224 13.39 28.48 1.81
CA THR A 224 14.06 28.86 0.54
C THR A 224 13.14 29.52 -0.45
N MET A 225 11.92 29.82 -0.05
CA MET A 225 10.90 30.46 -0.86
C MET A 225 10.75 31.94 -0.48
N ASN A 226 10.03 32.70 -1.30
CA ASN A 226 9.67 34.08 -0.98
C ASN A 226 8.51 34.12 0.05
N PRO A 227 8.32 35.28 0.76
CA PRO A 227 7.25 35.42 1.74
C PRO A 227 5.85 35.14 1.18
N ILE A 228 5.60 35.45 -0.09
CA ILE A 228 4.33 35.19 -0.78
C ILE A 228 4.06 33.70 -0.99
N ASP A 229 5.11 32.88 -1.13
CA ASP A 229 4.98 31.46 -1.46
C ASP A 229 4.85 30.56 -0.23
N HIS A 230 5.42 31.01 0.90
CA HIS A 230 5.43 30.21 2.13
C HIS A 230 5.56 31.09 3.37
N PRO A 231 4.85 30.79 4.48
CA PRO A 231 4.97 31.53 5.76
C PRO A 231 6.36 31.50 6.40
N HIS A 232 7.25 30.63 5.95
CA HIS A 232 8.67 30.57 6.36
C HIS A 232 9.62 31.23 5.35
N GLY A 233 9.07 31.85 4.29
CA GLY A 233 9.85 32.49 3.24
C GLY A 233 10.37 33.85 3.63
N GLY A 234 11.36 34.33 2.88
CA GLY A 234 12.01 35.61 3.06
C GLY A 234 13.28 35.58 3.89
N GLY A 235 13.85 36.76 4.12
CA GLY A 235 15.11 36.97 4.81
C GLY A 235 16.33 36.94 3.88
N GLU A 236 17.50 37.32 4.42
CA GLU A 236 18.79 37.31 3.72
C GLU A 236 19.64 36.15 4.15
N GLY A 237 20.30 35.48 3.19
CA GLY A 237 21.19 34.36 3.45
C GLY A 237 20.52 33.17 4.08
N ARG A 238 21.15 32.58 5.11
CA ARG A 238 20.59 31.45 5.88
C ARG A 238 19.67 31.96 7.00
N THR A 239 18.40 32.13 6.70
CA THR A 239 17.40 32.51 7.69
C THR A 239 16.79 31.27 8.35
N SER A 240 16.34 31.43 9.60
CA SER A 240 15.50 30.44 10.30
C SER A 240 14.05 30.56 9.83
N GLY A 241 13.19 29.59 10.25
CA GLY A 241 11.77 29.65 9.90
C GLY A 241 10.98 30.79 10.53
N GLY A 242 11.55 31.50 11.53
CA GLY A 242 10.97 32.68 12.19
C GLY A 242 9.70 32.42 13.01
N ARG A 243 9.12 31.23 12.96
CA ARG A 243 7.89 30.83 13.63
C ARG A 243 7.76 29.32 13.77
N HIS A 244 6.75 28.86 14.51
CA HIS A 244 6.45 27.42 14.59
C HIS A 244 6.28 26.79 13.18
N PRO A 245 6.73 25.54 12.97
CA PRO A 245 6.62 24.88 11.68
C PRO A 245 5.18 24.82 11.18
N VAL A 246 4.94 25.39 10.00
CA VAL A 246 3.62 25.43 9.37
C VAL A 246 3.69 24.92 7.92
N THR A 247 2.54 24.55 7.36
CA THR A 247 2.37 24.25 5.96
C THR A 247 2.36 25.54 5.12
N PRO A 248 2.45 25.46 3.78
CA PRO A 248 2.26 26.65 2.91
C PRO A 248 0.94 27.40 3.13
N TRP A 249 -0.06 26.73 3.69
CA TRP A 249 -1.37 27.31 4.02
C TRP A 249 -1.46 27.79 5.47
N GLY A 250 -0.34 27.88 6.20
CA GLY A 250 -0.28 28.39 7.57
C GLY A 250 -0.74 27.40 8.65
N LEU A 251 -1.07 26.15 8.29
CA LEU A 251 -1.51 25.16 9.27
C LEU A 251 -0.32 24.57 10.03
N PRO A 252 -0.38 24.46 11.39
CA PRO A 252 0.66 23.81 12.19
C PRO A 252 0.95 22.39 11.72
N THR A 253 2.24 22.05 11.56
CA THR A 253 2.68 20.72 11.12
C THR A 253 2.99 19.78 12.27
N LYS A 254 3.19 20.30 13.48
CA LYS A 254 3.47 19.52 14.69
C LYS A 254 2.34 19.68 15.71
N GLY A 255 2.01 18.60 16.41
CA GLY A 255 1.06 18.58 17.52
C GLY A 255 -0.43 18.64 17.13
N LYS A 256 -0.80 19.21 16.00
CA LYS A 256 -2.20 19.35 15.59
C LYS A 256 -2.77 18.01 15.10
N LYS A 257 -3.93 17.62 15.65
CA LYS A 257 -4.70 16.49 15.14
C LYS A 257 -5.37 16.87 13.81
N THR A 258 -4.92 16.27 12.70
CA THR A 258 -5.35 16.64 11.35
C THR A 258 -6.51 15.82 10.80
N ARG A 259 -6.95 14.75 11.47
CA ARG A 259 -8.10 13.94 11.04
C ARG A 259 -9.38 14.77 11.05
N LYS A 260 -9.96 15.02 9.87
CA LYS A 260 -11.21 15.77 9.70
C LYS A 260 -12.45 14.89 9.73
N ASN A 261 -12.39 13.69 9.12
CA ASN A 261 -13.54 12.79 9.08
C ASN A 261 -13.83 12.18 10.45
N LYS A 262 -14.91 12.66 11.08
CA LYS A 262 -15.38 12.19 12.39
C LYS A 262 -16.45 11.10 12.28
N SER A 263 -17.11 10.96 11.14
CA SER A 263 -18.22 9.98 10.94
C SER A 263 -17.78 8.53 11.18
N THR A 264 -16.50 8.21 10.89
CA THR A 264 -15.94 6.88 11.09
C THR A 264 -15.25 6.68 12.44
N THR A 265 -15.37 7.64 13.37
CA THR A 265 -14.75 7.54 14.70
C THR A 265 -15.40 6.42 15.53
N LYS A 266 -16.69 6.16 15.35
CA LYS A 266 -17.45 5.07 15.99
C LYS A 266 -16.86 3.67 15.73
N PHE A 267 -16.13 3.48 14.63
CA PHE A 267 -15.46 2.23 14.31
C PHE A 267 -14.05 2.10 14.91
N ILE A 268 -13.55 3.08 15.64
CA ILE A 268 -12.23 3.02 16.27
C ILE A 268 -12.40 2.66 17.75
N VAL A 269 -12.00 1.44 18.09
CA VAL A 269 -12.02 0.94 19.48
C VAL A 269 -10.86 1.54 20.28
N SER A 270 -9.65 1.52 19.70
CA SER A 270 -8.47 2.06 20.34
C SER A 270 -7.61 2.81 19.34
N SER A 271 -7.28 4.08 19.63
CA SER A 271 -6.39 4.87 18.78
C SER A 271 -4.94 4.37 18.87
N ARG A 272 -4.16 4.55 17.81
CA ARG A 272 -2.70 4.30 17.82
C ARG A 272 -1.94 5.14 18.85
N HIS A 273 -2.47 6.27 19.23
CA HIS A 273 -1.96 7.13 20.30
C HIS A 273 -2.74 6.88 21.59
N LYS A 274 -2.49 5.74 22.26
CA LYS A 274 -2.99 5.55 23.62
C LYS A 274 -2.35 6.64 24.51
N ARG A 275 -3.15 7.49 25.15
CA ARG A 275 -2.66 8.24 26.29
C ARG A 275 -2.20 7.22 27.33
N LYS A 276 -0.91 7.22 27.67
CA LYS A 276 -0.48 6.62 28.93
C LYS A 276 -1.30 7.34 30.01
N LYS A 277 -2.16 6.60 30.71
CA LYS A 277 -2.73 7.04 31.97
C LYS A 277 -1.61 7.11 33.00
#